data_cdb2a88e3d54282892cc0257a36944e5
#
_entry.id   cdb2a88e3d54282892cc0257a36944e5
#
_cell.length_a   1.000
_cell.length_b   1.000
_cell.length_c   1.000
_cell.angle_alpha   90.00
_cell.angle_beta   90.00
_cell.angle_gamma   90.00
#
_symmetry.space_group_name_H-M   'P 1'
#
loop_
_entity.id
_entity.type
_entity.pdbx_description
1 polymer ?
#
loop_
_entity_poly.entity_id
_entity_poly.type
_entity_poly.pdbx_seq_one_letter_code
_entity_poly.pdbx_strand_id
1 'polypeptide(L)'
;MFVQSEKFIEAHSHKRGAISVYGQEANPDTWKMAKMNMAIRGIDADLGSYNADTFTRDLHPTLKAAFILANPPFNYHPWGREKLTEDKRWKYGLPPANNANYAWIQHMIHHLAPNGKIGLVLANGALST
;
A
#
# COMPACT_ATOMS: atom_id res chain seq x y z
N MET A 1 11.41 2.24 1.92
CA MET A 1 10.33 2.71 2.81
C MET A 1 10.37 1.95 4.14
N PHE A 2 10.02 0.66 4.24
CA PHE A 2 9.96 -0.10 5.51
C PHE A 2 11.23 -0.04 6.36
N VAL A 3 12.41 -0.20 5.74
CA VAL A 3 13.71 -0.09 6.44
C VAL A 3 13.90 1.27 7.13
N GLN A 4 13.44 2.34 6.51
CA GLN A 4 13.55 3.69 7.11
C GLN A 4 12.52 3.88 8.22
N SER A 5 11.34 3.28 8.09
CA SER A 5 10.32 3.29 9.16
C SER A 5 10.82 2.55 10.39
N GLU A 6 11.44 1.38 10.22
CA GLU A 6 12.04 0.61 11.33
C GLU A 6 13.14 1.42 12.04
N LYS A 7 14.06 2.02 11.27
CA LYS A 7 15.12 2.88 11.82
C LYS A 7 14.55 4.09 12.56
N PHE A 8 13.49 4.70 12.03
CA PHE A 8 12.82 5.82 12.69
C PHE A 8 12.24 5.40 14.05
N ILE A 9 11.53 4.27 14.09
CA ILE A 9 10.94 3.73 15.33
C ILE A 9 12.04 3.37 16.34
N GLU A 10 13.09 2.68 15.90
CA GLU A 10 14.24 2.34 16.76
C GLU A 10 14.87 3.58 17.39
N ALA A 11 15.07 4.64 16.60
CA ALA A 11 15.65 5.90 17.07
C ALA A 11 14.77 6.66 18.09
N HIS A 12 13.44 6.54 17.98
CA HIS A 12 12.51 7.33 18.80
C HIS A 12 11.91 6.53 19.96
N SER A 13 11.77 5.21 19.84
CA SER A 13 11.19 4.36 20.88
C SER A 13 12.19 3.44 21.57
N HIS A 14 13.43 3.37 21.06
CA HIS A 14 14.49 2.45 21.50
C HIS A 14 14.07 0.95 21.50
N LYS A 15 13.04 0.59 20.74
CA LYS A 15 12.55 -0.78 20.63
C LYS A 15 12.66 -1.25 19.17
N ARG A 16 13.45 -2.30 18.95
CA ARG A 16 13.46 -3.05 17.69
C ARG A 16 12.23 -3.94 17.60
N GLY A 17 11.73 -4.15 16.38
CA GLY A 17 10.59 -5.03 16.15
C GLY A 17 9.27 -4.52 16.74
N ALA A 18 9.17 -3.22 17.03
CA ALA A 18 7.96 -2.63 17.60
C ALA A 18 6.82 -2.43 16.59
N ILE A 19 7.07 -2.75 15.31
CA ILE A 19 6.09 -2.62 14.23
C ILE A 19 5.87 -3.95 13.51
N SER A 20 4.62 -4.18 13.12
CA SER A 20 4.27 -5.23 12.15
C SER A 20 4.17 -4.59 10.78
N VAL A 21 4.93 -5.11 9.83
CA VAL A 21 5.02 -4.57 8.46
C VAL A 21 4.18 -5.42 7.53
N TYR A 22 3.33 -4.77 6.76
CA TYR A 22 2.51 -5.40 5.72
C TYR A 22 2.77 -4.72 4.38
N GLY A 23 2.75 -5.47 3.32
CA GLY A 23 2.94 -4.93 1.98
C GLY A 23 2.42 -5.85 0.90
N GLN A 24 2.34 -5.33 -0.31
CA GLN A 24 1.96 -6.08 -1.50
C GLN A 24 2.69 -5.53 -2.71
N GLU A 25 3.07 -6.40 -3.61
CA GLU A 25 3.81 -6.05 -4.84
C GLU A 25 3.30 -6.91 -6.00
N ALA A 26 3.05 -6.28 -7.13
CA ALA A 26 2.57 -6.96 -8.33
C ALA A 26 3.70 -7.64 -9.12
N ASN A 27 4.89 -7.04 -9.16
CA ASN A 27 6.01 -7.60 -9.89
C ASN A 27 6.67 -8.74 -9.11
N PRO A 28 6.81 -9.95 -9.70
CA PRO A 28 7.34 -11.13 -8.98
C PRO A 28 8.79 -10.96 -8.53
N ASP A 29 9.63 -10.29 -9.33
CA ASP A 29 11.05 -10.13 -8.98
C ASP A 29 11.22 -9.05 -7.92
N THR A 30 10.47 -7.96 -7.99
CA THR A 30 10.42 -6.92 -6.95
C THR A 30 9.90 -7.50 -5.64
N TRP A 31 8.88 -8.36 -5.68
CA TRP A 31 8.34 -9.04 -4.50
C TRP A 31 9.40 -9.94 -3.84
N LYS A 32 10.13 -10.76 -4.62
CA LYS A 32 11.23 -11.60 -4.12
C LYS A 32 12.33 -10.75 -3.48
N MET A 33 12.76 -9.67 -4.18
CA MET A 33 13.77 -8.75 -3.66
C MET A 33 13.32 -8.06 -2.37
N ALA A 34 12.06 -7.68 -2.27
CA ALA A 34 11.50 -7.10 -1.05
C ALA A 34 11.55 -8.08 0.11
N LYS A 35 11.16 -9.34 -0.09
CA LYS A 35 11.25 -10.41 0.93
C LYS A 35 12.69 -10.65 1.37
N MET A 36 13.63 -10.75 0.43
CA MET A 36 15.06 -10.90 0.74
C MET A 36 15.59 -9.70 1.54
N ASN A 37 15.23 -8.50 1.15
CA ASN A 37 15.66 -7.28 1.83
C ASN A 37 15.15 -7.21 3.27
N MET A 38 13.90 -7.60 3.52
CA MET A 38 13.35 -7.68 4.88
C MET A 38 14.06 -8.75 5.70
N ALA A 39 14.25 -9.96 5.14
CA ALA A 39 14.93 -11.07 5.82
C ALA A 39 16.38 -10.74 6.21
N ILE A 40 17.18 -10.16 5.30
CA ILE A 40 18.56 -9.76 5.58
C ILE A 40 18.65 -8.74 6.72
N ARG A 41 17.64 -7.87 6.87
CA ARG A 41 17.59 -6.84 7.91
C ARG A 41 16.91 -7.28 9.19
N GLY A 42 16.40 -8.52 9.25
CA GLY A 42 15.69 -9.03 10.42
C GLY A 42 14.34 -8.32 10.66
N ILE A 43 13.73 -7.76 9.61
CA ILE A 43 12.42 -7.13 9.70
C ILE A 43 11.35 -8.19 9.39
N ASP A 44 10.49 -8.46 10.35
CA ASP A 44 9.33 -9.33 10.15
C ASP A 44 8.28 -8.57 9.33
N ALA A 45 7.98 -9.09 8.12
CA ALA A 45 7.08 -8.45 7.19
C ALA A 45 6.20 -9.47 6.47
N ASP A 46 4.90 -9.26 6.50
CA ASP A 46 3.94 -9.98 5.66
C ASP A 46 3.77 -9.26 4.32
N LEU A 47 4.43 -9.76 3.29
CA LEU A 47 4.33 -9.26 1.91
C LEU A 47 3.42 -10.14 1.04
N GLY A 48 2.57 -10.94 1.68
CA GLY A 48 1.73 -11.92 1.01
C GLY A 48 2.48 -13.19 0.60
N SER A 49 1.73 -14.25 0.33
CA SER A 49 2.29 -15.56 -0.05
C SER A 49 2.82 -15.60 -1.48
N TYR A 50 2.41 -14.65 -2.32
CA TYR A 50 2.80 -14.48 -3.73
C TYR A 50 2.66 -13.02 -4.13
N ASN A 51 3.21 -12.66 -5.29
CA ASN A 51 3.02 -11.34 -5.87
C ASN A 51 1.59 -11.18 -6.42
N ALA A 52 0.97 -10.04 -6.20
CA ALA A 52 -0.37 -9.76 -6.72
C ALA A 52 -0.61 -8.27 -6.95
N ASP A 53 -1.42 -7.95 -7.96
CA ASP A 53 -1.90 -6.61 -8.19
C ASP A 53 -2.90 -6.19 -7.10
N THR A 54 -2.67 -5.04 -6.50
CA THR A 54 -3.43 -4.53 -5.35
C THR A 54 -4.92 -4.29 -5.65
N PHE A 55 -5.26 -3.92 -6.87
CA PHE A 55 -6.64 -3.66 -7.21
C PHE A 55 -7.43 -4.94 -7.46
N THR A 56 -6.87 -5.84 -8.26
CA THR A 56 -7.56 -7.07 -8.67
C THR A 56 -7.48 -8.16 -7.62
N ARG A 57 -6.49 -8.13 -6.74
CA ARG A 57 -6.30 -9.15 -5.70
C ARG A 57 -5.65 -8.60 -4.44
N ASP A 58 -6.47 -8.11 -3.55
CA ASP A 58 -6.05 -7.68 -2.22
C ASP A 58 -5.65 -8.87 -1.35
N LEU A 59 -4.37 -8.96 -0.97
CA LEU A 59 -3.83 -10.05 -0.14
C LEU A 59 -4.04 -9.83 1.36
N HIS A 60 -4.46 -8.64 1.77
CA HIS A 60 -4.68 -8.27 3.17
C HIS A 60 -6.09 -7.71 3.43
N PRO A 61 -7.17 -8.35 2.97
CA PRO A 61 -8.50 -7.75 2.84
C PRO A 61 -9.14 -7.29 4.16
N THR A 62 -8.64 -7.77 5.29
CA THR A 62 -9.14 -7.42 6.64
C THR A 62 -8.20 -6.50 7.41
N LEU A 63 -7.02 -6.23 6.85
CA LEU A 63 -6.01 -5.40 7.52
C LEU A 63 -6.53 -3.98 7.75
N LYS A 64 -6.31 -3.48 8.97
CA LYS A 64 -6.47 -2.08 9.35
C LYS A 64 -5.15 -1.58 9.93
N ALA A 65 -4.46 -0.76 9.17
CA ALA A 65 -3.14 -0.27 9.51
C ALA A 65 -3.20 1.09 10.22
N ALA A 66 -2.38 1.27 11.25
CA ALA A 66 -2.25 2.56 11.93
C ALA A 66 -1.51 3.60 11.06
N PHE A 67 -0.58 3.13 10.23
CA PHE A 67 0.17 3.97 9.29
C PHE A 67 0.22 3.29 7.92
N ILE A 68 -0.06 4.07 6.88
CA ILE A 68 0.08 3.63 5.49
C ILE A 68 1.02 4.59 4.78
N LEU A 69 2.04 4.04 4.13
CA LEU A 69 2.98 4.81 3.32
C LEU A 69 2.97 4.27 1.90
N ALA A 70 2.79 5.14 0.91
CA ALA A 70 2.75 4.74 -0.48
C ALA A 70 3.37 5.77 -1.43
N ASN A 71 4.02 5.25 -2.46
CA ASN A 71 4.44 6.00 -3.64
C ASN A 71 3.95 5.21 -4.87
N PRO A 72 2.65 5.26 -5.17
CA PRO A 72 2.08 4.47 -6.26
C PRO A 72 2.50 5.01 -7.63
N PRO A 73 2.41 4.20 -8.69
CA PRO A 73 2.65 4.69 -10.05
C PRO A 73 1.65 5.79 -10.41
N PHE A 74 2.16 6.93 -10.88
CA PHE A 74 1.33 8.08 -11.24
C PHE A 74 0.54 7.82 -12.52
N ASN A 75 -0.73 8.23 -12.53
CA ASN A 75 -1.61 8.14 -13.69
C ASN A 75 -1.69 6.73 -14.31
N TYR A 76 -1.54 5.71 -13.48
CA TYR A 76 -1.56 4.31 -13.91
C TYR A 76 -2.89 3.94 -14.56
N HIS A 77 -2.84 3.40 -15.77
CA HIS A 77 -3.97 2.83 -16.48
C HIS A 77 -3.49 1.80 -17.55
N PRO A 78 -4.35 0.87 -18.00
CA PRO A 78 -5.62 0.50 -17.40
C PRO A 78 -5.41 -0.20 -16.05
N TRP A 79 -6.24 0.13 -15.05
CA TRP A 79 -6.11 -0.44 -13.71
C TRP A 79 -7.21 -1.48 -13.36
N GLY A 80 -7.96 -1.91 -14.38
CA GLY A 80 -8.98 -2.96 -14.25
C GLY A 80 -10.32 -2.49 -13.68
N ARG A 81 -10.63 -1.18 -13.77
CA ARG A 81 -11.86 -0.55 -13.26
C ARG A 81 -13.13 -1.31 -13.63
N GLU A 82 -13.21 -1.81 -14.86
CA GLU A 82 -14.38 -2.51 -15.40
C GLU A 82 -14.75 -3.80 -14.64
N LYS A 83 -13.76 -4.41 -13.97
CA LYS A 83 -13.94 -5.62 -13.15
C LYS A 83 -14.21 -5.30 -11.67
N LEU A 84 -14.14 -4.04 -11.30
CA LEU A 84 -14.14 -3.58 -9.92
C LEU A 84 -15.25 -2.55 -9.63
N THR A 85 -16.29 -2.49 -10.45
CA THR A 85 -17.38 -1.51 -10.34
C THR A 85 -18.14 -1.61 -9.01
N GLU A 86 -18.30 -2.83 -8.46
CA GLU A 86 -19.01 -3.13 -7.23
C GLU A 86 -18.05 -3.36 -6.03
N ASP A 87 -16.79 -2.92 -6.13
CA ASP A 87 -15.82 -3.16 -5.06
C ASP A 87 -16.14 -2.30 -3.84
N LYS A 88 -16.17 -2.96 -2.67
CA LYS A 88 -16.50 -2.34 -1.37
C LYS A 88 -15.53 -1.21 -0.94
N ARG A 89 -14.38 -1.09 -1.58
CA ARG A 89 -13.40 -0.03 -1.33
C ARG A 89 -13.87 1.33 -1.84
N TRP A 90 -14.78 1.37 -2.82
CA TRP A 90 -15.22 2.62 -3.48
C TRP A 90 -16.32 3.35 -2.71
N LYS A 91 -16.10 3.63 -1.43
CA LYS A 91 -17.07 4.33 -0.57
C LYS A 91 -17.38 5.76 -1.02
N TYR A 92 -16.47 6.40 -1.72
CA TYR A 92 -16.58 7.79 -2.17
C TYR A 92 -16.89 7.91 -3.67
N GLY A 93 -17.39 6.84 -4.24
CA GLY A 93 -17.70 6.75 -5.66
C GLY A 93 -16.64 5.98 -6.44
N LEU A 94 -17.06 5.46 -7.60
CA LEU A 94 -16.20 4.67 -8.48
C LEU A 94 -15.09 5.54 -9.08
N PRO A 95 -13.80 5.21 -8.87
CA PRO A 95 -12.70 6.00 -9.40
C PRO A 95 -12.70 6.12 -10.93
N PRO A 96 -12.12 7.19 -11.50
CA PRO A 96 -12.03 7.38 -12.95
C PRO A 96 -11.30 6.24 -13.66
N ALA A 97 -11.69 5.95 -14.91
CA ALA A 97 -11.05 4.89 -15.71
C ALA A 97 -9.67 5.28 -16.24
N ASN A 98 -9.46 6.57 -16.47
CA ASN A 98 -8.27 7.10 -17.14
C ASN A 98 -7.01 7.13 -16.25
N ASN A 99 -7.16 7.02 -14.94
CA ASN A 99 -6.03 6.85 -14.02
C ASN A 99 -6.47 6.25 -12.68
N ALA A 100 -5.53 5.66 -11.96
CA ALA A 100 -5.76 5.00 -10.69
C ALA A 100 -5.52 5.89 -9.46
N ASN A 101 -5.27 7.17 -9.59
CA ASN A 101 -4.89 8.03 -8.47
C ASN A 101 -5.90 7.97 -7.31
N TYR A 102 -7.19 8.14 -7.62
CA TYR A 102 -8.26 8.03 -6.63
C TYR A 102 -8.53 6.59 -6.16
N ALA A 103 -8.25 5.59 -7.00
CA ALA A 103 -8.35 4.19 -6.61
C ALA A 103 -7.31 3.85 -5.53
N TRP A 104 -6.07 4.32 -5.66
CA TRP A 104 -5.05 4.21 -4.63
C TRP A 104 -5.47 4.88 -3.32
N ILE A 105 -5.99 6.11 -3.39
CA ILE A 105 -6.45 6.84 -2.21
C ILE A 105 -7.57 6.06 -1.49
N GLN A 106 -8.58 5.61 -2.22
CA GLN A 106 -9.70 4.88 -1.62
C GLN A 106 -9.29 3.50 -1.07
N HIS A 107 -8.37 2.80 -1.75
CA HIS A 107 -7.79 1.57 -1.23
C HIS A 107 -7.08 1.80 0.12
N MET A 108 -6.25 2.85 0.22
CA MET A 108 -5.58 3.19 1.47
C MET A 108 -6.57 3.58 2.58
N ILE A 109 -7.58 4.39 2.28
CA ILE A 109 -8.63 4.74 3.24
C ILE A 109 -9.38 3.49 3.72
N HIS A 110 -9.64 2.54 2.82
CA HIS A 110 -10.29 1.27 3.18
C HIS A 110 -9.47 0.48 4.20
N HIS A 111 -8.15 0.49 4.08
CA HIS A 111 -7.22 -0.22 4.98
C HIS A 111 -6.76 0.60 6.18
N LEU A 112 -7.19 1.84 6.33
CA LEU A 112 -6.80 2.69 7.44
C LEU A 112 -7.56 2.31 8.72
N ALA A 113 -6.84 2.17 9.82
CA ALA A 113 -7.43 2.04 11.15
C ALA A 113 -8.06 3.37 11.61
N PRO A 114 -9.02 3.34 12.56
CA PRO A 114 -9.47 4.57 13.24
C PRO A 114 -8.28 5.36 13.79
N ASN A 115 -8.26 6.67 13.54
CA ASN A 115 -7.13 7.57 13.89
C ASN A 115 -5.80 7.27 13.21
N GLY A 116 -5.77 6.39 12.20
CA GLY A 116 -4.59 6.10 11.41
C GLY A 116 -4.15 7.28 10.53
N LYS A 117 -2.94 7.22 10.01
CA LYS A 117 -2.36 8.26 9.14
C LYS A 117 -1.86 7.67 7.83
N ILE A 118 -2.02 8.44 6.75
CA ILE A 118 -1.53 8.09 5.41
C ILE A 118 -0.46 9.10 4.99
N GLY A 119 0.70 8.61 4.59
CA GLY A 119 1.71 9.35 3.85
C GLY A 119 1.73 8.90 2.39
N LEU A 120 1.33 9.79 1.48
CA LEU A 120 1.17 9.50 0.05
C LEU A 120 1.94 10.48 -0.81
N VAL A 121 2.75 9.96 -1.73
CA VAL A 121 3.38 10.76 -2.77
C VAL A 121 2.51 10.74 -4.02
N LEU A 122 2.16 11.90 -4.52
CA LEU A 122 1.39 12.08 -5.77
C LEU A 122 2.15 12.97 -6.73
N ALA A 123 1.90 12.82 -8.03
CA ALA A 123 2.37 13.75 -9.03
C ALA A 123 1.72 15.14 -8.84
N ASN A 124 2.43 16.19 -9.25
CA ASN A 124 1.86 17.53 -9.29
C ASN A 124 0.58 17.54 -10.15
N GLY A 125 -0.48 18.14 -9.65
CA GLY A 125 -1.77 18.18 -10.33
C GLY A 125 -2.59 16.88 -10.29
N ALA A 126 -2.14 15.84 -9.59
CA ALA A 126 -2.86 14.55 -9.56
C ALA A 126 -4.28 14.63 -8.96
N LEU A 127 -4.57 15.63 -8.17
CA LEU A 127 -5.87 15.89 -7.55
C LEU A 127 -6.62 17.08 -8.17
N SER A 128 -6.06 17.72 -9.20
CA SER A 128 -6.76 18.75 -9.98
C SER A 128 -7.59 18.09 -11.07
N THR A 129 -8.82 18.52 -11.23
CA THR A 129 -9.71 18.14 -12.34
C THR A 129 -9.50 19.07 -13.51
#